data_266af2a6b91bab52567670c102c172c1
#
_entry.id   266af2a6b91bab52567670c102c172c1
#
_cell.length_a   1.000
_cell.length_b   1.000
_cell.length_c   1.000
_cell.angle_alpha   90.00
_cell.angle_beta   90.00
_cell.angle_gamma   90.00
#
_symmetry.space_group_name_H-M   'P 1'
#
loop_
_entity.id
_entity.type
_entity.pdbx_description
1 polymer ?
#
loop_
_entity_poly.entity_id
_entity_poly.type
_entity_poly.pdbx_seq_one_letter_code
_entity_poly.pdbx_strand_id
1 'polypeptide(L)'
;EYPRDVKVFAGEYAAHPGHTELMEQKNCLGGALAEAAFLTGVERNADVVVLASYAPLFARLGFTQWAPDMIWFDGETSYATPNYYVQKMFSCMKGTSVLDTLGEEKKTQMEQVYYNPVRDDATGAVYCKIVNASEKEKQLTICDETGKPYQVERVWLLAEWKKKLLIPWRSRIGWQSGRWNRKPGKKEG
;
A
#
# COMPACT_ATOMS: atom_id res chain seq x y z
N GLU A 1 20.80 10.79 13.73
CA GLU A 1 20.88 9.86 12.59
C GLU A 1 21.33 8.52 13.13
N TYR A 2 20.58 7.43 12.87
CA TYR A 2 20.98 6.10 13.36
C TYR A 2 22.08 5.51 12.48
N PRO A 3 23.08 4.80 13.06
CA PRO A 3 24.08 4.10 12.26
C PRO A 3 23.41 3.04 11.36
N ARG A 4 23.80 2.95 10.08
CA ARG A 4 23.18 2.01 9.13
C ARG A 4 23.61 0.55 9.32
N ASP A 5 24.63 0.29 10.12
CA ASP A 5 25.05 -1.04 10.54
C ASP A 5 24.12 -1.64 11.62
N VAL A 6 23.38 -0.80 12.34
CA VAL A 6 22.34 -1.24 13.27
C VAL A 6 21.06 -1.52 12.51
N LYS A 7 20.58 -2.77 12.59
CA LYS A 7 19.34 -3.19 11.93
C LYS A 7 18.13 -2.94 12.84
N VAL A 8 17.02 -2.61 12.21
CA VAL A 8 15.75 -2.28 12.86
C VAL A 8 14.72 -3.37 12.57
N PHE A 9 14.06 -3.83 13.61
CA PHE A 9 12.82 -4.57 13.56
C PHE A 9 11.69 -3.67 14.06
N ALA A 10 10.77 -3.28 13.16
CA ALA A 10 9.53 -2.64 13.55
C ALA A 10 8.55 -3.71 14.03
N GLY A 11 8.61 -4.02 15.33
CA GLY A 11 7.93 -5.16 15.94
C GLY A 11 6.41 -5.09 15.85
N GLU A 12 5.84 -3.88 15.94
CA GLU A 12 4.40 -3.64 15.79
C GLU A 12 4.16 -2.30 15.13
N TYR A 13 3.25 -2.27 14.18
CA TYR A 13 2.70 -1.03 13.63
C TYR A 13 1.27 -1.22 13.15
N ALA A 14 0.47 -0.18 13.25
CA ALA A 14 -0.84 -0.01 12.60
C ALA A 14 -1.19 1.48 12.56
N ALA A 15 -1.98 1.88 11.59
CA ALA A 15 -2.53 3.23 11.56
C ALA A 15 -3.74 3.33 12.48
N HIS A 16 -3.76 4.34 13.33
CA HIS A 16 -4.89 4.69 14.17
C HIS A 16 -5.64 5.89 13.59
N PRO A 17 -6.67 5.65 12.77
CA PRO A 17 -7.37 6.74 12.08
C PRO A 17 -8.37 7.42 13.01
N GLY A 18 -7.96 8.49 13.66
CA GLY A 18 -8.86 9.31 14.46
C GLY A 18 -8.40 9.55 15.88
N HIS A 19 -9.16 10.41 16.58
CA HIS A 19 -8.92 10.80 17.96
C HIS A 19 -9.95 10.17 18.93
N THR A 20 -10.66 9.15 18.48
CA THR A 20 -11.65 8.43 19.27
C THR A 20 -10.98 7.39 20.16
N GLU A 21 -11.69 6.93 21.16
CA GLU A 21 -11.27 5.81 22.00
C GLU A 21 -10.86 4.61 21.12
N LEU A 22 -9.81 3.89 21.52
CA LEU A 22 -9.25 2.79 20.74
C LEU A 22 -10.30 1.77 20.27
N MET A 23 -11.27 1.47 21.13
CA MET A 23 -12.33 0.51 20.81
C MET A 23 -13.37 1.01 19.79
N GLU A 24 -13.40 2.30 19.54
CA GLU A 24 -14.32 2.91 18.57
C GLU A 24 -13.68 3.08 17.19
N GLN A 25 -12.37 2.92 17.10
CA GLN A 25 -11.65 3.04 15.84
C GLN A 25 -12.04 1.91 14.88
N LYS A 26 -12.24 2.25 13.63
CA LYS A 26 -12.64 1.31 12.59
C LYS A 26 -11.62 1.31 11.46
N ASN A 27 -11.38 0.14 10.90
CA ASN A 27 -10.60 0.02 9.69
C ASN A 27 -11.27 0.81 8.55
N CYS A 28 -10.51 1.65 7.90
CA CYS A 28 -10.96 2.45 6.78
C CYS A 28 -9.87 2.60 5.72
N LEU A 29 -10.24 3.04 4.53
CA LEU A 29 -9.27 3.26 3.45
C LEU A 29 -8.21 4.30 3.83
N GLY A 30 -8.58 5.35 4.58
CA GLY A 30 -7.62 6.36 5.05
C GLY A 30 -6.50 5.77 5.90
N GLY A 31 -6.82 4.88 6.85
CA GLY A 31 -5.83 4.15 7.65
C GLY A 31 -4.96 3.24 6.77
N ALA A 32 -5.58 2.52 5.84
CA ALA A 32 -4.85 1.66 4.91
C ALA A 32 -3.90 2.46 4.00
N LEU A 33 -4.28 3.65 3.53
CA LEU A 33 -3.41 4.53 2.75
C LEU A 33 -2.24 5.06 3.59
N ALA A 34 -2.46 5.39 4.86
CA ALA A 34 -1.40 5.80 5.77
C ALA A 34 -0.38 4.66 5.97
N GLU A 35 -0.85 3.44 6.16
CA GLU A 35 0.02 2.26 6.26
C GLU A 35 0.77 1.97 4.94
N ALA A 36 0.11 2.09 3.80
CA ALA A 36 0.75 1.95 2.50
C ALA A 36 1.86 2.99 2.31
N ALA A 37 1.63 4.25 2.68
CA ALA A 37 2.64 5.29 2.66
C ALA A 37 3.83 4.97 3.58
N PHE A 38 3.56 4.50 4.81
CA PHE A 38 4.59 4.04 5.75
C PHE A 38 5.42 2.89 5.16
N LEU A 39 4.77 1.89 4.57
CA LEU A 39 5.44 0.73 3.98
C LEU A 39 6.32 1.08 2.77
N THR A 40 5.99 2.12 1.99
CA THR A 40 6.91 2.60 0.94
C THR A 40 8.22 3.11 1.55
N GLY A 41 8.16 3.73 2.72
CA GLY A 41 9.34 4.17 3.48
C GLY A 41 10.12 2.99 4.07
N VAL A 42 9.42 1.98 4.61
CA VAL A 42 10.03 0.75 5.14
C VAL A 42 10.81 0.03 4.04
N GLU A 43 10.20 -0.22 2.88
CA GLU A 43 10.88 -0.87 1.75
C GLU A 43 12.07 -0.05 1.25
N ARG A 44 11.94 1.28 1.17
CA ARG A 44 13.03 2.15 0.71
C ARG A 44 14.25 2.08 1.62
N ASN A 45 14.04 1.81 2.89
CA ASN A 45 15.08 1.66 3.90
C ASN A 45 15.34 0.18 4.26
N ALA A 46 15.16 -0.74 3.33
CA ALA A 46 15.33 -2.18 3.57
C ALA A 46 16.76 -2.58 3.93
N ASP A 47 17.73 -1.72 3.67
CA ASP A 47 19.11 -1.87 4.14
C ASP A 47 19.23 -1.73 5.68
N VAL A 48 18.31 -1.02 6.32
CA VAL A 48 18.25 -0.81 7.77
C VAL A 48 17.07 -1.54 8.38
N VAL A 49 15.86 -1.39 7.82
CA VAL A 49 14.64 -2.01 8.34
C VAL A 49 14.51 -3.41 7.76
N VAL A 50 14.95 -4.41 8.52
CA VAL A 50 15.02 -5.79 8.04
C VAL A 50 13.75 -6.60 8.28
N LEU A 51 12.89 -6.14 9.17
CA LEU A 51 11.64 -6.79 9.50
C LEU A 51 10.62 -5.77 9.99
N ALA A 52 9.35 -5.95 9.60
CA ALA A 52 8.22 -5.19 10.10
C ALA A 52 7.01 -6.10 10.28
N SER A 53 6.29 -5.97 11.39
CA SER A 53 5.12 -6.77 11.71
C SER A 53 3.91 -5.89 11.97
N TYR A 54 2.79 -6.23 11.33
CA TYR A 54 1.52 -5.60 11.64
C TYR A 54 0.91 -6.16 12.91
N ALA A 55 0.37 -5.31 13.76
CA ALA A 55 -0.39 -5.71 14.94
C ALA A 55 -1.50 -4.69 15.27
N PRO A 56 -2.69 -5.18 15.73
CA PRO A 56 -3.10 -6.57 15.91
C PRO A 56 -3.58 -7.24 14.61
N LEU A 57 -3.41 -8.57 14.52
CA LEU A 57 -3.77 -9.32 13.30
C LEU A 57 -5.24 -9.74 13.25
N PHE A 58 -5.78 -10.24 14.34
CA PHE A 58 -7.10 -10.86 14.40
C PHE A 58 -7.94 -10.30 15.53
N ALA A 59 -9.21 -10.03 15.24
CA ALA A 59 -10.17 -9.67 16.24
C ALA A 59 -11.49 -10.42 16.05
N ARG A 60 -12.00 -10.99 17.14
CA ARG A 60 -13.34 -11.55 17.19
C ARG A 60 -14.36 -10.45 17.50
N LEU A 61 -15.42 -10.37 16.70
CA LEU A 61 -16.49 -9.41 16.92
C LEU A 61 -17.09 -9.55 18.32
N GLY A 62 -17.16 -8.43 19.02
CA GLY A 62 -17.70 -8.38 20.38
C GLY A 62 -16.74 -8.85 21.49
N PHE A 63 -15.54 -9.31 21.14
CA PHE A 63 -14.58 -9.90 22.10
C PHE A 63 -13.14 -9.40 21.90
N THR A 64 -12.96 -8.21 21.34
CA THR A 64 -11.64 -7.62 21.16
C THR A 64 -11.35 -6.57 22.22
N GLN A 65 -10.08 -6.40 22.55
CA GLN A 65 -9.56 -5.33 23.42
C GLN A 65 -8.97 -4.17 22.62
N TRP A 66 -8.76 -4.34 21.32
CA TRP A 66 -8.14 -3.37 20.42
C TRP A 66 -8.96 -3.16 19.16
N ALA A 67 -8.84 -1.98 18.60
CA ALA A 67 -9.28 -1.63 17.26
C ALA A 67 -8.40 -0.47 16.75
N PRO A 68 -8.06 -0.40 15.46
CA PRO A 68 -8.48 -1.32 14.39
C PRO A 68 -7.63 -2.60 14.34
N ASP A 69 -8.19 -3.67 13.78
CA ASP A 69 -7.52 -4.96 13.58
C ASP A 69 -7.49 -5.34 12.10
N MET A 70 -6.50 -6.12 11.67
CA MET A 70 -6.30 -6.42 10.26
C MET A 70 -7.38 -7.33 9.69
N ILE A 71 -7.79 -8.35 10.43
CA ILE A 71 -8.81 -9.33 10.05
C ILE A 71 -9.82 -9.48 11.17
N TRP A 72 -11.09 -9.29 10.85
CA TRP A 72 -12.19 -9.50 11.77
C TRP A 72 -12.88 -10.81 11.48
N PHE A 73 -13.35 -11.49 12.51
CA PHE A 73 -14.12 -12.73 12.37
C PHE A 73 -15.23 -12.83 13.41
N ASP A 74 -16.23 -13.64 13.11
CA ASP A 74 -17.24 -14.12 14.06
C ASP A 74 -17.11 -15.65 14.23
N GLY A 75 -18.10 -16.43 14.41
CA GLY A 75 -18.00 -17.91 14.48
C GLY A 75 -18.07 -18.58 13.12
N GLU A 76 -18.47 -17.89 12.08
CA GLU A 76 -18.82 -18.45 10.78
C GLU A 76 -18.04 -17.82 9.61
N THR A 77 -17.72 -16.53 9.72
CA THR A 77 -17.14 -15.76 8.64
C THR A 77 -15.92 -14.97 9.10
N SER A 78 -15.08 -14.61 8.13
CA SER A 78 -13.96 -13.68 8.34
C SER A 78 -14.00 -12.54 7.32
N TYR A 79 -13.52 -11.38 7.74
CA TYR A 79 -13.46 -10.18 6.94
C TYR A 79 -12.05 -9.62 6.93
N ALA A 80 -11.44 -9.59 5.75
CA ALA A 80 -10.17 -8.93 5.51
C ALA A 80 -10.41 -7.44 5.26
N THR A 81 -9.79 -6.59 6.06
CA THR A 81 -9.95 -5.13 5.99
C THR A 81 -9.13 -4.52 4.84
N PRO A 82 -9.30 -3.22 4.51
CA PRO A 82 -8.41 -2.52 3.58
C PRO A 82 -6.93 -2.63 3.97
N ASN A 83 -6.63 -2.60 5.27
CA ASN A 83 -5.30 -2.78 5.84
C ASN A 83 -4.70 -4.14 5.47
N TYR A 84 -5.48 -5.23 5.53
CA TYR A 84 -5.06 -6.55 5.05
C TYR A 84 -4.64 -6.53 3.58
N TYR A 85 -5.41 -5.87 2.73
CA TYR A 85 -5.10 -5.82 1.30
C TYR A 85 -3.84 -5.03 1.01
N VAL A 86 -3.55 -3.97 1.75
CA VAL A 86 -2.25 -3.26 1.69
C VAL A 86 -1.12 -4.21 2.04
N GLN A 87 -1.20 -4.91 3.19
CA GLN A 87 -0.17 -5.86 3.61
C GLN A 87 0.04 -6.96 2.55
N LYS A 88 -1.05 -7.49 2.00
CA LYS A 88 -1.00 -8.48 0.94
C LYS A 88 -0.31 -7.97 -0.33
N MET A 89 -0.62 -6.74 -0.76
CA MET A 89 0.01 -6.14 -1.94
C MET A 89 1.53 -6.00 -1.74
N PHE A 90 1.98 -5.51 -0.60
CA PHE A 90 3.41 -5.39 -0.30
C PHE A 90 4.09 -6.75 -0.19
N SER A 91 3.49 -7.70 0.50
CA SER A 91 4.06 -9.04 0.71
C SER A 91 4.16 -9.87 -0.56
N CYS A 92 3.16 -9.78 -1.45
CA CYS A 92 3.11 -10.57 -2.68
C CYS A 92 3.90 -9.95 -3.84
N MET A 93 4.12 -8.63 -3.80
CA MET A 93 4.85 -7.89 -4.85
C MET A 93 6.17 -7.37 -4.30
N LYS A 94 6.89 -8.21 -3.61
CA LYS A 94 8.21 -7.90 -3.07
C LYS A 94 9.28 -8.02 -4.16
N GLY A 95 10.29 -7.16 -4.09
CA GLY A 95 11.51 -7.27 -4.89
C GLY A 95 12.66 -7.82 -4.07
N THR A 96 13.79 -8.04 -4.72
CA THR A 96 15.08 -8.34 -4.10
C THR A 96 15.98 -7.10 -4.00
N SER A 97 15.71 -6.10 -4.84
CA SER A 97 16.44 -4.84 -4.89
C SER A 97 15.50 -3.65 -4.89
N VAL A 98 15.82 -2.64 -4.10
CA VAL A 98 15.17 -1.32 -4.18
C VAL A 98 15.80 -0.54 -5.32
N LEU A 99 14.98 0.04 -6.18
CA LEU A 99 15.48 0.88 -7.27
C LEU A 99 15.54 2.33 -6.81
N ASP A 100 16.68 2.96 -7.10
CA ASP A 100 16.81 4.40 -6.90
C ASP A 100 15.87 5.14 -7.85
N THR A 101 15.20 6.12 -7.33
CA THR A 101 14.36 7.00 -8.11
C THR A 101 15.16 8.27 -8.42
N LEU A 102 15.56 8.41 -9.69
CA LEU A 102 16.19 9.63 -10.21
C LEU A 102 15.20 10.81 -10.31
N GLY A 103 14.07 10.73 -9.68
CA GLY A 103 13.20 11.88 -9.51
C GLY A 103 13.97 12.98 -8.80
N GLU A 104 13.83 14.22 -9.23
CA GLU A 104 14.36 15.36 -8.50
C GLU A 104 14.04 15.13 -7.03
N GLU A 105 15.03 14.70 -6.24
CA GLU A 105 14.90 14.28 -4.82
C GLU A 105 14.11 15.26 -3.97
N LYS A 106 13.96 16.43 -4.49
CA LYS A 106 13.32 17.58 -3.87
C LYS A 106 11.86 17.78 -4.29
N LYS A 107 11.39 17.10 -5.35
CA LYS A 107 9.99 17.15 -5.82
C LYS A 107 9.24 15.84 -5.62
N THR A 108 9.85 14.84 -5.04
CA THR A 108 9.24 13.54 -4.78
C THR A 108 8.16 13.56 -3.69
N GLN A 109 8.02 14.62 -2.98
CA GLN A 109 6.81 14.91 -2.25
C GLN A 109 5.82 15.67 -3.16
N MET A 110 5.36 15.01 -4.23
CA MET A 110 4.02 15.33 -4.68
C MET A 110 3.14 15.23 -3.46
N GLU A 111 2.56 16.34 -3.07
CA GLU A 111 1.76 16.46 -1.88
C GLU A 111 0.84 15.25 -1.73
N GLN A 112 1.09 14.42 -0.69
CA GLN A 112 0.35 13.20 -0.39
C GLN A 112 0.43 12.06 -1.45
N VAL A 113 1.47 12.01 -2.29
CA VAL A 113 1.77 10.87 -3.13
C VAL A 113 3.07 10.21 -2.67
N TYR A 114 3.00 8.92 -2.39
CA TYR A 114 4.14 8.12 -1.94
C TYR A 114 4.37 6.99 -2.93
N TYR A 115 5.62 6.65 -3.20
CA TYR A 115 5.94 5.54 -4.10
C TYR A 115 7.26 4.89 -3.75
N ASN A 116 7.41 3.63 -4.15
CA ASN A 116 8.65 2.89 -4.07
C ASN A 116 8.69 1.82 -5.16
N PRO A 117 9.66 1.87 -6.11
CA PRO A 117 9.90 0.80 -7.05
C PRO A 117 10.88 -0.21 -6.48
N VAL A 118 10.59 -1.48 -6.67
CA VAL A 118 11.48 -2.60 -6.37
C VAL A 118 11.58 -3.52 -7.56
N ARG A 119 12.71 -4.21 -7.71
CA ARG A 119 12.95 -5.19 -8.77
C ARG A 119 13.16 -6.57 -8.15
N ASP A 120 12.55 -7.56 -8.75
CA ASP A 120 12.92 -8.95 -8.56
C ASP A 120 14.04 -9.30 -9.53
N ASP A 121 15.24 -9.47 -9.02
CA ASP A 121 16.44 -9.72 -9.84
C ASP A 121 16.43 -11.09 -10.52
N ALA A 122 15.64 -12.04 -10.02
CA ALA A 122 15.51 -13.36 -10.62
C ALA A 122 14.64 -13.34 -11.89
N THR A 123 13.61 -12.53 -11.91
CA THR A 123 12.65 -12.43 -13.02
C THR A 123 12.81 -11.17 -13.86
N GLY A 124 13.50 -10.16 -13.34
CA GLY A 124 13.58 -8.83 -13.90
C GLY A 124 12.31 -7.99 -13.75
N ALA A 125 11.29 -8.52 -13.07
CA ALA A 125 10.02 -7.81 -12.86
C ALA A 125 10.22 -6.60 -11.95
N VAL A 126 9.65 -5.47 -12.36
CA VAL A 126 9.62 -4.24 -11.55
C VAL A 126 8.23 -4.05 -10.97
N TYR A 127 8.16 -3.91 -9.66
CA TYR A 127 6.94 -3.59 -8.93
C TYR A 127 7.02 -2.16 -8.41
N CYS A 128 6.16 -1.29 -8.92
CA CYS A 128 6.05 0.07 -8.42
C CYS A 128 4.82 0.21 -7.52
N LYS A 129 5.03 0.42 -6.22
CA LYS A 129 3.97 0.73 -5.27
C LYS A 129 3.73 2.23 -5.31
N ILE A 130 2.48 2.63 -5.52
CA ILE A 130 2.09 4.04 -5.60
C ILE A 130 0.88 4.25 -4.70
N VAL A 131 0.98 5.23 -3.83
CA VAL A 131 -0.06 5.61 -2.88
C VAL A 131 -0.45 7.04 -3.14
N ASN A 132 -1.67 7.27 -3.58
CA ASN A 132 -2.26 8.60 -3.65
C ASN A 132 -3.17 8.81 -2.44
N ALA A 133 -2.66 9.45 -1.40
CA ALA A 133 -3.41 9.80 -0.20
C ALA A 133 -4.13 11.15 -0.33
N SER A 134 -3.98 11.84 -1.47
CA SER A 134 -4.64 13.10 -1.72
C SER A 134 -6.10 12.92 -2.15
N GLU A 135 -6.86 14.00 -2.09
CA GLU A 135 -8.24 14.01 -2.60
C GLU A 135 -8.36 14.18 -4.12
N LYS A 136 -7.26 14.39 -4.80
CA LYS A 136 -7.21 14.71 -6.21
C LYS A 136 -6.67 13.54 -7.01
N GLU A 137 -7.21 13.34 -8.19
CA GLU A 137 -6.61 12.46 -9.18
C GLU A 137 -5.22 12.97 -9.56
N LYS A 138 -4.28 12.03 -9.72
CA LYS A 138 -2.90 12.33 -10.10
C LYS A 138 -2.53 11.51 -11.33
N GLN A 139 -1.95 12.16 -12.30
CA GLN A 139 -1.37 11.49 -13.47
C GLN A 139 0.14 11.31 -13.25
N LEU A 140 0.61 10.08 -13.37
CA LEU A 140 2.01 9.73 -13.17
C LEU A 140 2.53 9.01 -14.42
N THR A 141 3.75 9.33 -14.81
CA THR A 141 4.50 8.61 -15.84
C THR A 141 5.72 8.00 -15.18
N ILE A 142 5.88 6.68 -15.32
CA ILE A 142 7.03 5.95 -14.78
C ILE A 142 7.96 5.68 -15.96
N CYS A 143 9.18 6.21 -15.87
CA CYS A 143 10.19 6.07 -16.89
C CYS A 143 11.45 5.39 -16.32
N ASP A 144 12.24 4.78 -17.20
CA ASP A 144 13.59 4.37 -16.87
C ASP A 144 14.55 5.57 -16.83
N GLU A 145 15.82 5.34 -16.52
CA GLU A 145 16.87 6.35 -16.43
C GLU A 145 17.11 7.11 -17.75
N THR A 146 16.69 6.57 -18.88
CA THR A 146 16.80 7.21 -20.19
C THR A 146 15.57 8.06 -20.52
N GLY A 147 14.57 8.11 -19.64
CA GLY A 147 13.30 8.80 -19.86
C GLY A 147 12.28 7.99 -20.67
N LYS A 148 12.56 6.73 -20.99
CA LYS A 148 11.66 5.86 -21.73
C LYS A 148 10.59 5.31 -20.77
N PRO A 149 9.28 5.48 -21.11
CA PRO A 149 8.20 4.98 -20.26
C PRO A 149 8.21 3.46 -20.13
N TYR A 150 8.03 2.96 -18.91
CA TYR A 150 7.79 1.54 -18.68
C TYR A 150 6.47 1.10 -19.29
N GLN A 151 6.44 -0.10 -19.83
CA GLN A 151 5.21 -0.75 -20.25
C GLN A 151 4.58 -1.43 -19.03
N VAL A 152 3.36 -1.03 -18.69
CA VAL A 152 2.62 -1.63 -17.58
C VAL A 152 1.97 -2.94 -18.04
N GLU A 153 2.34 -4.05 -17.43
CA GLU A 153 1.75 -5.37 -17.72
C GLU A 153 0.53 -5.64 -16.86
N ARG A 154 0.56 -5.24 -15.58
CA ARG A 154 -0.52 -5.51 -14.63
C ARG A 154 -0.64 -4.40 -13.60
N VAL A 155 -1.87 -4.12 -13.20
CA VAL A 155 -2.19 -3.17 -12.12
C VAL A 155 -3.04 -3.88 -11.07
N TRP A 156 -2.67 -3.72 -9.81
CA TRP A 156 -3.52 -4.04 -8.67
C TRP A 156 -3.93 -2.72 -8.03
N LEU A 157 -5.22 -2.54 -7.84
CA LEU A 157 -5.78 -1.30 -7.32
C LEU A 157 -6.58 -1.59 -6.07
N LEU A 158 -6.25 -0.88 -4.99
CA LEU A 158 -7.08 -0.74 -3.81
C LEU A 158 -7.60 0.69 -3.77
N ALA A 159 -8.87 0.86 -3.99
CA ALA A 159 -9.53 2.16 -4.02
C ALA A 159 -10.98 2.05 -3.56
N GLU A 160 -11.52 3.17 -3.12
CA GLU A 160 -12.92 3.33 -2.79
C GLU A 160 -13.55 4.41 -3.64
N TRP A 161 -14.75 4.17 -4.15
CA TRP A 161 -15.45 5.14 -5.00
C TRP A 161 -15.96 6.36 -4.23
N LYS A 162 -16.08 6.22 -2.88
CA LYS A 162 -16.47 7.33 -1.99
C LYS A 162 -15.64 7.30 -0.72
N LYS A 163 -14.80 8.31 -0.52
CA LYS A 163 -13.84 8.47 0.58
C LYS A 163 -14.41 8.43 2.01
N LYS A 164 -15.71 8.43 2.20
CA LYS A 164 -16.37 8.53 3.52
C LYS A 164 -17.13 7.29 3.95
N LEU A 165 -17.07 6.19 3.22
CA LEU A 165 -17.76 5.00 3.69
C LEU A 165 -16.88 4.24 4.69
N LEU A 166 -17.27 4.30 5.94
CA LEU A 166 -17.02 3.23 6.88
C LEU A 166 -17.58 1.97 6.25
N ILE A 167 -16.74 1.01 5.90
CA ILE A 167 -17.17 -0.22 5.26
C ILE A 167 -18.04 -0.96 6.27
N PRO A 168 -19.35 -1.14 6.00
CA PRO A 168 -20.16 -1.94 6.89
C PRO A 168 -19.61 -3.36 6.91
N TRP A 169 -19.61 -4.01 8.05
CA TRP A 169 -19.14 -5.38 8.25
C TRP A 169 -19.56 -6.38 7.16
N ARG A 170 -20.70 -6.16 6.52
CA ARG A 170 -21.24 -7.02 5.45
C ARG A 170 -20.86 -6.66 4.02
N SER A 171 -20.09 -5.62 3.81
CA SER A 171 -19.67 -5.20 2.47
C SER A 171 -18.41 -5.94 2.05
N ARG A 172 -18.53 -6.89 1.12
CA ARG A 172 -17.39 -7.55 0.48
C ARG A 172 -16.67 -6.56 -0.41
N ILE A 173 -15.43 -6.23 -0.09
CA ILE A 173 -14.54 -5.54 -1.02
C ILE A 173 -14.09 -6.59 -2.03
N GLY A 174 -14.60 -6.49 -3.26
CA GLY A 174 -14.15 -7.32 -4.35
C GLY A 174 -12.76 -6.89 -4.83
N TRP A 175 -11.83 -7.82 -4.89
CA TRP A 175 -10.60 -7.66 -5.65
C TRP A 175 -10.96 -7.59 -7.13
N GLN A 176 -10.66 -6.49 -7.79
CA GLN A 176 -10.69 -6.43 -9.25
C GLN A 176 -9.25 -6.37 -9.77
N SER A 177 -8.78 -7.47 -10.33
CA SER A 177 -7.61 -7.46 -11.20
C SER A 177 -8.07 -6.91 -12.56
N GLY A 178 -7.85 -5.63 -12.81
CA GLY A 178 -8.17 -5.01 -14.12
C GLY A 178 -7.05 -5.28 -15.13
N ARG A 179 -7.35 -5.92 -16.24
CA ARG A 179 -6.54 -5.78 -17.45
C ARG A 179 -6.87 -4.44 -18.09
N TRP A 180 -5.91 -3.59 -18.19
CA TRP A 180 -6.03 -2.41 -19.04
C TRP A 180 -5.98 -2.85 -20.50
N ASN A 181 -7.13 -2.86 -21.20
CA ASN A 181 -7.16 -2.99 -22.65
C ASN A 181 -6.79 -1.64 -23.25
N ARG A 182 -5.64 -1.59 -23.92
CA ARG A 182 -5.30 -0.50 -24.84
C ARG A 182 -6.42 -0.37 -25.87
N LYS A 183 -7.07 0.78 -25.97
CA LYS A 183 -7.71 1.17 -27.22
C LYS A 183 -6.60 1.37 -28.26
N PRO A 184 -6.66 0.74 -29.45
CA PRO A 184 -5.69 1.01 -30.49
C PRO A 184 -5.81 2.48 -30.89
N GLY A 185 -4.69 3.20 -30.83
CA GLY A 185 -4.61 4.56 -31.34
C GLY A 185 -5.03 4.58 -32.80
N LYS A 186 -5.94 5.46 -33.17
CA LYS A 186 -6.24 5.77 -34.55
C LYS A 186 -4.94 6.24 -35.19
N LYS A 187 -4.47 5.54 -36.22
CA LYS A 187 -3.53 6.08 -37.19
C LYS A 187 -4.28 7.18 -37.92
N GLU A 188 -3.89 8.41 -37.70
CA GLU A 188 -4.20 9.49 -38.65
C GLU A 188 -3.35 9.27 -39.89
N GLY A 189 -4.05 9.18 -41.05
CA GLY A 189 -3.45 9.14 -42.39
C GLY A 189 -3.04 10.54 -42.85
#